data_ae99fdee3dd0095d4a137e1558bf8447
#
_entry.id   ae99fdee3dd0095d4a137e1558bf8447
#
_cell.length_a   1.000
_cell.length_b   1.000
_cell.length_c   1.000
_cell.angle_alpha   90.00
_cell.angle_beta   90.00
_cell.angle_gamma   90.00
#
_symmetry.space_group_name_H-M   'P 1'
#
loop_
_entity.id
_entity.type
_entity.pdbx_description
1 polymer ?
#
loop_
_entity_poly.entity_id
_entity_poly.type
_entity_poly.pdbx_seq_one_letter_code
_entity_poly.pdbx_strand_id
1 'polypeptide(L)'
;RGGEYLFGDFKDYLTENGIISQLTAPRSPQQNGVAERRNRTFLDMVRSMLSYSTLPISFWGYALNTAMYLLNLVPSKSIPKTPVELWNGRKPSMRHLHIWGCPAHVLKGKSDKL
;
A
#
# COMPACT_ATOMS: atom_id res chain seq x y z
N ARG A 1 -4.43 -19.77 -10.05
CA ARG A 1 -5.37 -19.05 -9.19
C ARG A 1 -5.20 -19.51 -7.76
N GLY A 2 -4.80 -18.66 -6.87
CA GLY A 2 -4.66 -19.02 -5.48
C GLY A 2 -6.00 -19.18 -4.79
N GLY A 3 -6.29 -20.37 -4.21
CA GLY A 3 -7.52 -20.58 -3.45
C GLY A 3 -7.59 -19.74 -2.19
N GLU A 4 -6.45 -19.29 -1.68
CA GLU A 4 -6.35 -18.43 -0.50
C GLU A 4 -7.07 -17.08 -0.67
N TYR A 5 -7.28 -16.62 -1.89
CA TYR A 5 -8.01 -15.38 -2.15
C TYR A 5 -9.53 -15.53 -2.11
N LEU A 6 -10.02 -16.75 -1.92
CA LEU A 6 -11.44 -17.04 -1.92
C LEU A 6 -12.02 -17.18 -0.52
N PHE A 7 -11.24 -16.99 0.53
CA PHE A 7 -11.74 -17.02 1.91
C PHE A 7 -12.73 -15.88 2.13
N GLY A 8 -13.88 -16.22 2.78
CA GLY A 8 -14.94 -15.26 3.04
C GLY A 8 -14.46 -14.04 3.83
N ASP A 9 -13.70 -14.26 4.88
CA ASP A 9 -13.17 -13.17 5.72
C ASP A 9 -12.30 -12.22 4.94
N PHE A 10 -11.49 -12.75 4.04
CA PHE A 10 -10.63 -11.92 3.19
C PHE A 10 -11.44 -11.09 2.21
N LYS A 11 -12.47 -11.68 1.59
CA LYS A 11 -13.37 -10.96 0.70
C LYS A 11 -14.13 -9.86 1.43
N ASP A 12 -14.60 -10.15 2.63
CA ASP A 12 -15.30 -9.16 3.45
C ASP A 12 -14.40 -7.99 3.79
N TYR A 13 -13.14 -8.26 4.15
CA TYR A 13 -12.15 -7.22 4.39
C TYR A 13 -11.95 -6.33 3.16
N LEU A 14 -11.81 -6.91 1.99
CA LEU A 14 -11.62 -6.17 0.75
C LEU A 14 -12.84 -5.28 0.46
N THR A 15 -14.05 -5.82 0.63
CA THR A 15 -15.28 -5.08 0.39
C THR A 15 -15.42 -3.90 1.33
N GLU A 16 -15.12 -4.08 2.62
CA GLU A 16 -15.16 -3.00 3.61
C GLU A 16 -14.20 -1.86 3.29
N ASN A 17 -13.09 -2.17 2.63
CA ASN A 17 -12.09 -1.18 2.24
C ASN A 17 -12.26 -0.65 0.81
N GLY A 18 -13.38 -0.97 0.17
CA GLY A 18 -13.68 -0.48 -1.17
C GLY A 18 -12.88 -1.15 -2.27
N ILE A 19 -12.34 -2.33 -2.01
CA ILE A 19 -11.53 -3.08 -2.97
C ILE A 19 -12.38 -4.17 -3.60
N ILE A 20 -12.43 -4.19 -4.92
CA ILE A 20 -13.15 -5.20 -5.67
C ILE A 20 -12.19 -6.34 -6.00
N SER A 21 -12.52 -7.55 -5.51
CA SER A 21 -11.74 -8.74 -5.83
C SER A 21 -12.16 -9.28 -7.19
N GLN A 22 -11.20 -9.45 -8.07
CA GLN A 22 -11.42 -10.04 -9.39
C GLN A 22 -10.60 -11.32 -9.52
N LEU A 23 -11.24 -12.37 -9.99
CA LEU A 23 -10.54 -13.62 -10.30
C LEU A 23 -9.83 -13.46 -11.65
N THR A 24 -8.60 -13.94 -11.72
CA THR A 24 -7.91 -14.03 -13.00
C THR A 24 -8.58 -15.06 -13.89
N ALA A 25 -8.63 -14.78 -15.17
CA ALA A 25 -9.16 -15.74 -16.13
C ALA A 25 -8.30 -17.01 -16.12
N PRO A 26 -8.92 -18.20 -16.28
CA PRO A 26 -8.14 -19.44 -16.38
C PRO A 26 -7.10 -19.35 -17.49
N ARG A 27 -5.92 -19.90 -17.24
CA ARG A 27 -4.80 -19.91 -18.20
C ARG A 27 -4.33 -18.51 -18.61
N SER A 28 -4.35 -17.56 -17.68
CA SER A 28 -3.85 -16.20 -17.91
C SER A 28 -2.58 -15.95 -17.11
N PRO A 29 -1.42 -16.53 -17.51
CA PRO A 29 -0.18 -16.37 -16.75
C PRO A 29 0.31 -14.93 -16.69
N GLN A 30 -0.06 -14.10 -17.66
CA GLN A 30 0.30 -12.68 -17.66
C GLN A 30 -0.38 -11.92 -16.52
N GLN A 31 -1.66 -12.18 -16.26
CA GLN A 31 -2.38 -11.57 -15.14
C GLN A 31 -1.78 -12.01 -13.80
N ASN A 32 -1.48 -13.29 -13.67
CA ASN A 32 -0.82 -13.82 -12.47
C ASN A 32 0.57 -13.21 -12.29
N GLY A 33 1.33 -13.07 -13.37
CA GLY A 33 2.67 -12.48 -13.33
C GLY A 33 2.66 -11.02 -12.88
N VAL A 34 1.66 -10.23 -13.30
CA VAL A 34 1.51 -8.85 -12.84
C VAL A 34 1.20 -8.80 -11.35
N ALA A 35 0.26 -9.63 -10.89
CA ALA A 35 -0.10 -9.69 -9.47
C ALA A 35 1.09 -10.14 -8.61
N GLU A 36 1.84 -11.14 -9.06
CA GLU A 36 3.01 -11.63 -8.33
C GLU A 36 4.10 -10.56 -8.21
N ARG A 37 4.38 -9.83 -9.28
CA ARG A 37 5.35 -8.74 -9.26
C ARG A 37 4.92 -7.63 -8.31
N ARG A 38 3.63 -7.28 -8.32
CA ARG A 38 3.09 -6.27 -7.43
C ARG A 38 3.22 -6.69 -5.97
N ASN A 39 2.85 -7.94 -5.67
CA ASN A 39 2.96 -8.48 -4.32
C ASN A 39 4.42 -8.51 -3.85
N ARG A 40 5.35 -8.89 -4.71
CA ARG A 40 6.78 -8.89 -4.40
C ARG A 40 7.26 -7.49 -4.07
N THR A 41 6.87 -6.50 -4.88
CA THR A 41 7.23 -5.10 -4.64
C THR A 41 6.72 -4.63 -3.28
N PHE A 42 5.46 -4.90 -2.94
CA PHE A 42 4.89 -4.54 -1.65
C PHE A 42 5.64 -5.20 -0.50
N LEU A 43 5.93 -6.49 -0.60
CA LEU A 43 6.65 -7.22 0.44
C LEU A 43 8.07 -6.66 0.64
N ASP A 44 8.77 -6.35 -0.43
CA ASP A 44 10.11 -5.78 -0.36
C ASP A 44 10.07 -4.40 0.31
N MET A 45 9.08 -3.57 -0.01
CA MET A 45 8.90 -2.27 0.62
C MET A 45 8.59 -2.41 2.11
N VAL A 46 7.68 -3.28 2.47
CA VAL A 46 7.31 -3.52 3.87
C VAL A 46 8.50 -4.01 4.68
N ARG A 47 9.25 -4.98 4.15
CA ARG A 47 10.46 -5.49 4.81
C ARG A 47 11.50 -4.40 5.01
N SER A 48 11.71 -3.59 3.99
CA SER A 48 12.65 -2.47 4.04
C SER A 48 12.24 -1.45 5.09
N MET A 49 10.97 -1.05 5.10
CA MET A 49 10.45 -0.09 6.07
C MET A 49 10.57 -0.59 7.50
N LEU A 50 10.22 -1.86 7.75
CA LEU A 50 10.34 -2.45 9.07
C LEU A 50 11.79 -2.59 9.52
N SER A 51 12.70 -2.92 8.61
CA SER A 51 14.11 -3.11 8.95
C SER A 51 14.81 -1.80 9.34
N TYR A 52 14.36 -0.68 8.78
CA TYR A 52 14.92 0.65 9.11
C TYR A 52 14.21 1.34 10.27
N SER A 53 13.11 0.78 10.75
CA SER A 53 12.38 1.33 11.89
C SER A 53 12.71 0.55 13.16
N THR A 54 12.38 1.15 14.31
CA THR A 54 12.46 0.47 15.62
C THR A 54 11.14 -0.18 16.00
N LEU A 55 10.14 -0.12 15.13
CA LEU A 55 8.81 -0.64 15.42
C LEU A 55 8.77 -2.16 15.33
N PRO A 56 7.92 -2.82 16.14
CA PRO A 56 7.78 -4.27 16.07
C PRO A 56 7.11 -4.71 14.78
N ILE A 57 7.32 -5.97 14.43
CA ILE A 57 6.80 -6.55 13.18
C ILE A 57 5.26 -6.51 13.12
N SER A 58 4.59 -6.43 14.28
CA SER A 58 3.13 -6.30 14.32
C SER A 58 2.59 -5.06 13.60
N PHE A 59 3.45 -4.07 13.32
CA PHE A 59 3.09 -2.88 12.55
C PHE A 59 3.13 -3.09 11.03
N TRP A 60 3.28 -4.34 10.56
CA TRP A 60 3.38 -4.63 9.13
C TRP A 60 2.18 -4.10 8.31
N GLY A 61 0.97 -4.11 8.90
CA GLY A 61 -0.22 -3.60 8.22
C GLY A 61 -0.14 -2.11 7.93
N TYR A 62 0.40 -1.33 8.89
CA TYR A 62 0.62 0.10 8.68
C TYR A 62 1.70 0.34 7.63
N ALA A 63 2.77 -0.47 7.63
CA ALA A 63 3.79 -0.38 6.61
C ALA A 63 3.23 -0.69 5.23
N LEU A 64 2.35 -1.68 5.12
CA LEU A 64 1.71 -2.03 3.86
C LEU A 64 0.84 -0.87 3.33
N ASN A 65 0.05 -0.24 4.18
CA ASN A 65 -0.76 0.91 3.80
C ASN A 65 0.11 2.05 3.27
N THR A 66 1.23 2.33 3.92
CA THR A 66 2.17 3.34 3.47
C THR A 66 2.82 2.96 2.14
N ALA A 67 3.18 1.69 1.97
CA ALA A 67 3.75 1.21 0.72
C ALA A 67 2.78 1.38 -0.45
N MET A 68 1.51 1.08 -0.24
CA MET A 68 0.47 1.29 -1.24
C MET A 68 0.34 2.77 -1.62
N TYR A 69 0.33 3.64 -0.62
CA TYR A 69 0.30 5.08 -0.83
C TYR A 69 1.50 5.56 -1.64
N LEU A 70 2.71 5.12 -1.27
CA LEU A 70 3.94 5.52 -1.96
C LEU A 70 3.99 5.06 -3.42
N LEU A 71 3.50 3.85 -3.71
CA LEU A 71 3.47 3.35 -5.09
C LEU A 71 2.56 4.17 -5.99
N ASN A 72 1.54 4.81 -5.44
CA ASN A 72 0.68 5.70 -6.19
C ASN A 72 1.35 7.05 -6.50
N LEU A 73 2.45 7.36 -5.84
CA LEU A 73 3.22 8.59 -6.06
C LEU A 73 4.41 8.40 -7.00
N VAL A 74 4.65 7.18 -7.49
CA VAL A 74 5.83 6.85 -8.31
C VAL A 74 5.37 6.51 -9.74
N PRO A 75 5.98 7.11 -10.76
CA PRO A 75 5.68 6.73 -12.14
C PRO A 75 6.25 5.35 -12.47
N SER A 76 5.60 4.65 -13.39
CA SER A 76 6.12 3.39 -13.90
C SER A 76 7.00 3.63 -15.13
N LYS A 77 7.73 2.58 -15.55
CA LYS A 77 8.58 2.68 -16.75
C LYS A 77 7.76 2.93 -18.02
N SER A 78 6.56 2.39 -18.07
CA SER A 78 5.70 2.47 -19.27
C SER A 78 4.82 3.72 -19.27
N ILE A 79 4.55 4.31 -18.12
CA ILE A 79 3.69 5.48 -17.97
C ILE A 79 4.44 6.54 -17.17
N PRO A 80 4.80 7.69 -17.80
CA PRO A 80 5.61 8.70 -17.11
C PRO A 80 4.88 9.45 -16.01
N LYS A 81 3.56 9.41 -15.99
CA LYS A 81 2.75 10.04 -14.95
C LYS A 81 2.48 9.06 -13.81
N THR A 82 2.41 9.59 -12.58
CA THR A 82 2.06 8.76 -11.42
C THR A 82 0.58 8.40 -11.44
N PRO A 83 0.17 7.30 -10.76
CA PRO A 83 -1.25 6.97 -10.65
C PRO A 83 -2.08 8.10 -10.03
N VAL A 84 -1.56 8.81 -9.02
CA VAL A 84 -2.24 9.95 -8.42
C VAL A 84 -2.40 11.09 -9.42
N GLU A 85 -1.38 11.36 -10.22
CA GLU A 85 -1.42 12.39 -11.25
C GLU A 85 -2.45 12.08 -12.32
N LEU A 86 -2.54 10.81 -12.74
CA LEU A 86 -3.55 10.36 -13.70
C LEU A 86 -4.96 10.50 -13.15
N TRP A 87 -5.14 10.24 -11.86
CA TRP A 87 -6.44 10.31 -11.21
C TRP A 87 -6.89 11.75 -10.96
N ASN A 88 -6.01 12.59 -10.43
CA ASN A 88 -6.33 13.96 -10.03
C ASN A 88 -6.00 15.02 -11.08
N GLY A 89 -5.22 14.69 -12.09
CA GLY A 89 -4.77 15.65 -13.11
C GLY A 89 -3.69 16.60 -12.62
N ARG A 90 -3.18 16.44 -11.41
CA ARG A 90 -2.15 17.30 -10.82
C ARG A 90 -1.00 16.47 -10.27
N LYS A 91 0.22 17.01 -10.39
CA LYS A 91 1.40 16.38 -9.85
C LYS A 91 1.39 16.47 -8.32
N PRO A 92 1.51 15.33 -7.60
CA PRO A 92 1.50 15.35 -6.15
C PRO A 92 2.76 15.99 -5.58
N SER A 93 2.62 16.63 -4.41
CA SER A 93 3.75 17.13 -3.64
C SER A 93 4.34 16.00 -2.79
N MET A 94 5.66 15.90 -2.77
CA MET A 94 6.40 14.93 -1.95
C MET A 94 6.94 15.53 -0.65
N ARG A 95 6.65 16.80 -0.37
CA ARG A 95 7.22 17.52 0.77
C ARG A 95 6.82 16.95 2.13
N HIS A 96 5.67 16.32 2.20
CA HIS A 96 5.14 15.74 3.44
C HIS A 96 5.73 14.37 3.77
N LEU A 97 6.52 13.79 2.87
CA LEU A 97 7.07 12.44 3.08
C LEU A 97 8.24 12.46 4.05
N HIS A 98 8.21 11.55 4.99
CA HIS A 98 9.26 11.31 5.97
C HIS A 98 9.59 9.82 6.00
N ILE A 99 10.71 9.48 6.62
CA ILE A 99 11.07 8.07 6.82
C ILE A 99 10.00 7.41 7.69
N TRP A 100 9.45 6.30 7.22
CA TRP A 100 8.43 5.57 7.96
C TRP A 100 8.96 5.12 9.32
N GLY A 101 8.18 5.33 10.38
CA GLY A 101 8.58 4.98 11.74
C GLY A 101 9.43 6.04 12.42
N CYS A 102 9.66 7.19 11.82
CA CYS A 102 10.39 8.27 12.46
C CYS A 102 9.59 8.85 13.64
N PRO A 103 10.24 9.43 14.66
CA PRO A 103 9.55 10.09 15.76
C PRO A 103 8.66 11.22 15.26
N ALA A 104 7.49 11.37 15.89
CA ALA A 104 6.53 12.40 15.53
C ALA A 104 6.05 13.11 16.80
N HIS A 105 5.77 14.40 16.65
CA HIS A 105 5.19 15.20 17.73
C HIS A 105 3.79 15.63 17.30
N VAL A 106 2.80 15.35 18.16
CA VAL A 106 1.41 15.69 17.90
C VAL A 106 0.97 16.74 18.90
N LEU A 107 0.36 17.81 18.38
CA LEU A 107 -0.19 18.86 19.22
C LEU A 107 -1.45 18.34 19.91
N LYS A 108 -1.46 18.39 21.26
CA LYS A 108 -2.64 18.00 22.04
C LYS A 108 -3.67 19.13 22.01
N GLY A 109 -4.94 18.76 21.82
CA GLY A 109 -6.06 19.69 21.96
C GLY A 109 -6.37 20.03 23.42
N LYS A 110 -7.14 21.10 23.63
CA LYS A 110 -7.54 21.51 24.99
C LYS A 110 -8.36 20.45 25.72
N SER A 111 -9.10 19.64 25.00
CA SER A 111 -9.92 18.56 25.56
C SER A 111 -9.09 17.47 26.26
N ASP A 112 -7.80 17.37 25.97
CA ASP A 112 -6.91 16.37 26.56
C ASP A 112 -6.31 16.81 27.89
N LYS A 113 -6.64 18.02 28.33
CA LYS A 113 -6.23 18.54 29.64
C LYS A 113 -7.26 18.15 30.68
N LEU A 114 -6.95 17.14 31.44
CA LEU A 114 -7.72 16.74 32.62
C LEU A 114 -7.05 17.24 33.87
#